data_9273d199ceff02d80633a8d7e849416c
#
_entry.id   9273d199ceff02d80633a8d7e849416c
#
_cell.length_a   1.000
_cell.length_b   1.000
_cell.length_c   1.000
_cell.angle_alpha   90.00
_cell.angle_beta   90.00
_cell.angle_gamma   90.00
#
_symmetry.space_group_name_H-M   'P 1'
#
loop_
_entity.id
_entity.type
_entity.pdbx_description
1 polymer ?
#
loop_
_entity_poly.entity_id
_entity_poly.type
_entity_poly.pdbx_seq_one_letter_code
_entity_poly.pdbx_strand_id
1 'polypeptide(L)'
;MPPTDVHLIAEIAGLRSSIIVNNDKNKCVYPFAHLAANTTFIYAEGFMKQYEVNFDGLVGPTHNYAGLSFGNVASLNNANAVSNPKEAAKQGLSKMKALADMGMQQGILAPQERPDIAMLRRLGFTGSDATVLENAAKQAKQVFLACCSASSMWTANAATVSPSADTADGRVHFTPANLTNKFHRSLEPRVTGNILKATFANEKHFAHHTHLPDNDHFGDEGAANHTRLCTDYGHAGLELFVYGRHAFDASKPAPKRFPARQTLEACQAIARLHGLSDESVVYMQQNPDVIDQGVFHNDVIAVGNQNVLFYHEQAFLHTQSAFDEIRQKFGDHPLHFIEVKTDAVSVEDAVKTYLFNTQIITLPNKSMAIIAPTECQDNIAVSRYLEELVTLGTPIKEVKYFDVKQSMRNGGGPACLRLRVAMTEQELDAVNPYTLMNDEQFSKLNAWVDKHYRDALTENDLRDPQLIEESRAALDELTQLMKLGSVYPFQQD
;
A
#
# COMPACT_ATOMS: atom_id res chain seq x y z
N MET A 1 15.37 -30.33 -34.11
CA MET A 1 16.74 -30.56 -33.57
C MET A 1 16.62 -30.35 -32.06
N PRO A 2 17.04 -31.31 -31.22
CA PRO A 2 16.97 -31.10 -29.75
C PRO A 2 18.04 -30.11 -29.30
N PRO A 3 17.86 -29.45 -28.13
CA PRO A 3 18.74 -28.40 -27.66
C PRO A 3 20.11 -28.94 -27.25
N THR A 4 21.16 -28.22 -27.63
CA THR A 4 22.53 -28.46 -27.19
C THR A 4 22.69 -27.98 -25.75
N ASP A 5 23.04 -28.87 -24.82
CA ASP A 5 23.38 -28.53 -23.44
C ASP A 5 24.72 -27.76 -23.41
N VAL A 6 24.66 -26.51 -22.94
CA VAL A 6 25.83 -25.70 -22.67
C VAL A 6 26.09 -25.76 -21.16
N HIS A 7 27.14 -26.45 -20.73
CA HIS A 7 27.59 -26.44 -19.34
C HIS A 7 28.68 -25.37 -19.13
N LEU A 8 28.38 -24.38 -18.32
CA LEU A 8 29.37 -23.40 -17.86
C LEU A 8 29.98 -23.91 -16.54
N ILE A 9 31.25 -24.24 -16.55
CA ILE A 9 32.00 -24.55 -15.33
C ILE A 9 32.92 -23.35 -15.05
N ALA A 10 32.64 -22.58 -13.99
CA ALA A 10 33.52 -21.55 -13.47
C ALA A 10 34.34 -22.16 -12.31
N GLU A 11 35.63 -22.42 -12.50
CA GLU A 11 36.56 -22.67 -11.41
C GLU A 11 37.15 -21.35 -10.92
N ILE A 12 36.80 -20.96 -9.71
CA ILE A 12 37.38 -19.81 -9.01
C ILE A 12 38.57 -20.32 -8.22
N ALA A 13 39.74 -20.38 -8.85
CA ALA A 13 41.05 -20.31 -8.18
C ALA A 13 42.14 -20.01 -9.23
N GLY A 14 42.54 -18.73 -9.34
CA GLY A 14 43.78 -18.32 -10.00
C GLY A 14 43.75 -18.28 -11.54
N LEU A 15 43.32 -17.13 -12.10
CA LEU A 15 43.82 -16.58 -13.38
C LEU A 15 43.90 -17.52 -14.61
N ARG A 16 42.74 -18.03 -15.08
CA ARG A 16 42.52 -18.36 -16.51
C ARG A 16 41.06 -18.78 -16.68
N SER A 17 40.22 -17.92 -17.25
CA SER A 17 38.83 -18.28 -17.64
C SER A 17 38.85 -18.81 -19.08
N SER A 18 38.23 -19.97 -19.31
CA SER A 18 38.01 -20.54 -20.66
C SER A 18 36.59 -21.03 -20.79
N ILE A 19 36.02 -20.87 -21.98
CA ILE A 19 34.68 -21.39 -22.29
C ILE A 19 34.87 -22.72 -23.01
N ILE A 20 34.21 -23.76 -22.49
CA ILE A 20 34.18 -25.09 -23.11
C ILE A 20 32.81 -25.24 -23.80
N VAL A 21 32.78 -25.33 -25.11
CA VAL A 21 31.57 -25.65 -25.86
C VAL A 21 31.67 -27.13 -26.26
N ASN A 22 30.75 -27.95 -25.74
CA ASN A 22 30.61 -29.35 -26.15
C ASN A 22 29.66 -29.42 -27.32
N ASN A 23 30.15 -29.84 -28.49
CA ASN A 23 29.35 -30.27 -29.58
C ASN A 23 29.72 -31.73 -29.91
N ASP A 24 28.77 -32.56 -30.23
CA ASP A 24 28.85 -34.04 -30.28
C ASP A 24 30.05 -34.70 -31.02
N LYS A 25 31.01 -33.94 -31.51
CA LYS A 25 32.21 -34.51 -32.19
C LYS A 25 33.55 -33.84 -31.89
N ASN A 26 33.61 -32.65 -31.20
CA ASN A 26 34.92 -32.03 -30.88
C ASN A 26 34.86 -31.12 -29.67
N LYS A 27 35.83 -31.22 -28.77
CA LYS A 27 36.09 -30.27 -27.69
C LYS A 27 37.01 -29.16 -28.20
N CYS A 28 36.52 -27.92 -28.25
CA CYS A 28 37.37 -26.76 -28.54
C CYS A 28 37.48 -25.86 -27.31
N VAL A 29 38.70 -25.51 -26.95
CA VAL A 29 39.02 -24.57 -25.86
C VAL A 29 39.51 -23.26 -26.47
N TYR A 30 38.84 -22.15 -26.22
CA TYR A 30 39.23 -20.83 -26.72
C TYR A 30 39.72 -19.97 -25.58
N PRO A 31 40.95 -19.34 -25.65
CA PRO A 31 41.40 -18.39 -24.68
C PRO A 31 40.72 -17.04 -24.86
N PHE A 32 40.43 -16.38 -23.75
CA PHE A 32 39.61 -15.16 -23.60
C PHE A 32 40.10 -13.90 -24.35
N ALA A 33 41.29 -13.92 -24.97
CA ALA A 33 41.97 -12.70 -25.45
C ALA A 33 41.43 -12.14 -26.81
N HIS A 34 40.51 -12.78 -27.52
CA HIS A 34 40.07 -12.35 -28.86
C HIS A 34 38.55 -12.15 -29.04
N LEU A 35 37.74 -12.09 -27.98
CA LEU A 35 36.28 -11.93 -28.09
C LEU A 35 35.74 -10.55 -27.63
N ALA A 36 36.57 -9.51 -27.74
CA ALA A 36 36.22 -8.15 -27.26
C ALA A 36 35.61 -7.25 -28.37
N ALA A 37 34.95 -7.77 -29.36
CA ALA A 37 34.12 -6.94 -30.26
C ALA A 37 32.91 -7.76 -30.73
N ASN A 38 31.73 -7.39 -30.26
CA ASN A 38 30.39 -7.89 -30.66
C ASN A 38 29.90 -9.22 -30.03
N THR A 39 30.22 -9.52 -28.80
CA THR A 39 29.49 -10.56 -28.07
C THR A 39 28.66 -9.89 -26.99
N THR A 40 27.35 -9.75 -27.19
CA THR A 40 26.40 -9.50 -26.14
C THR A 40 26.48 -10.68 -25.18
N PHE A 41 27.01 -10.49 -23.97
CA PHE A 41 26.93 -11.48 -22.91
C PHE A 41 25.46 -11.66 -22.56
N ILE A 42 24.84 -12.72 -23.07
CA ILE A 42 23.61 -13.23 -22.49
C ILE A 42 24.03 -13.86 -21.16
N TYR A 43 23.94 -13.11 -20.09
CA TYR A 43 23.87 -13.70 -18.77
C TYR A 43 22.65 -14.63 -18.82
N ALA A 44 22.86 -15.93 -18.57
CA ALA A 44 21.75 -16.76 -18.11
C ALA A 44 21.35 -16.20 -16.75
N GLU A 45 20.45 -15.22 -16.78
CA GLU A 45 19.70 -14.80 -15.58
C GLU A 45 18.97 -16.08 -15.15
N GLY A 46 19.50 -16.76 -14.15
CA GLY A 46 18.65 -17.63 -13.34
C GLY A 46 17.49 -16.73 -12.92
N PHE A 47 16.28 -17.06 -13.35
CA PHE A 47 15.08 -16.29 -13.08
C PHE A 47 14.99 -16.04 -11.56
N MET A 48 15.51 -14.89 -11.09
CA MET A 48 15.30 -14.49 -9.72
C MET A 48 13.80 -14.32 -9.55
N LYS A 49 13.24 -15.02 -8.58
CA LYS A 49 11.83 -14.89 -8.27
C LYS A 49 11.54 -13.47 -7.83
N GLN A 50 10.39 -12.99 -8.23
CA GLN A 50 9.95 -11.63 -7.98
C GLN A 50 8.54 -11.68 -7.43
N TYR A 51 8.26 -10.80 -6.49
CA TYR A 51 7.03 -10.84 -5.71
C TYR A 51 6.40 -9.46 -5.62
N GLU A 52 5.09 -9.42 -5.60
CA GLU A 52 4.37 -8.34 -4.93
C GLU A 52 4.13 -8.78 -3.49
N VAL A 53 4.69 -8.05 -2.54
CA VAL A 53 4.46 -8.27 -1.12
C VAL A 53 3.42 -7.27 -0.63
N ASN A 54 2.38 -7.75 0.02
CA ASN A 54 1.31 -6.91 0.55
C ASN A 54 1.54 -6.71 2.05
N PHE A 55 1.89 -5.48 2.48
CA PHE A 55 2.06 -5.14 3.89
C PHE A 55 0.78 -4.55 4.45
N ASP A 56 0.03 -5.34 5.20
CA ASP A 56 -1.20 -4.88 5.83
C ASP A 56 -0.91 -4.18 7.17
N GLY A 57 -1.69 -3.14 7.44
CA GLY A 57 -1.67 -2.46 8.74
C GLY A 57 -2.35 -3.29 9.80
N LEU A 58 -1.61 -3.62 10.87
CA LEU A 58 -2.21 -4.24 12.05
C LEU A 58 -3.11 -3.21 12.76
N VAL A 59 -4.35 -3.60 13.04
CA VAL A 59 -5.28 -2.74 13.78
C VAL A 59 -4.79 -2.55 15.20
N GLY A 60 -4.71 -1.29 15.67
CA GLY A 60 -4.22 -0.95 17.00
C GLY A 60 -5.23 -1.23 18.12
N PRO A 61 -4.75 -1.33 19.40
CA PRO A 61 -5.59 -1.65 20.56
C PRO A 61 -6.63 -0.59 20.88
N THR A 62 -6.49 0.60 20.34
CA THR A 62 -7.40 1.75 20.55
C THR A 62 -8.28 2.03 19.33
N HIS A 63 -8.51 1.03 18.47
CA HIS A 63 -9.38 1.16 17.30
C HIS A 63 -10.76 1.68 17.69
N ASN A 64 -11.21 2.74 17.00
CA ASN A 64 -12.47 3.43 17.29
C ASN A 64 -13.07 4.05 16.04
N TYR A 65 -14.35 4.42 16.11
CA TYR A 65 -15.12 5.05 15.04
C TYR A 65 -15.34 6.54 15.34
N ALA A 66 -14.33 7.37 15.12
CA ALA A 66 -14.41 8.80 15.43
C ALA A 66 -15.14 9.65 14.37
N GLY A 67 -15.39 9.11 13.18
CA GLY A 67 -16.13 9.81 12.11
C GLY A 67 -15.46 11.09 11.59
N LEU A 68 -14.13 11.13 11.55
CA LEU A 68 -13.35 12.35 11.30
C LEU A 68 -13.16 12.69 9.81
N SER A 69 -13.46 11.77 8.91
CA SER A 69 -13.16 11.90 7.49
C SER A 69 -14.32 12.52 6.71
N PHE A 70 -14.40 13.86 6.68
CA PHE A 70 -15.32 14.56 5.78
C PHE A 70 -15.09 14.14 4.33
N GLY A 71 -16.17 13.68 3.66
CA GLY A 71 -16.12 13.10 2.31
C GLY A 71 -16.08 11.57 2.29
N ASN A 72 -15.82 10.90 3.43
CA ASN A 72 -15.95 9.45 3.57
C ASN A 72 -17.29 9.11 4.25
N VAL A 73 -18.27 8.68 3.46
CA VAL A 73 -19.65 8.45 3.92
C VAL A 73 -19.73 7.33 4.96
N ALA A 74 -18.98 6.25 4.77
CA ALA A 74 -18.98 5.11 5.69
C ALA A 74 -18.44 5.51 7.07
N SER A 75 -17.34 6.25 7.11
CA SER A 75 -16.77 6.77 8.37
C SER A 75 -17.73 7.69 9.11
N LEU A 76 -18.43 8.59 8.40
CA LEU A 76 -19.38 9.52 9.01
C LEU A 76 -20.62 8.81 9.56
N ASN A 77 -21.16 7.81 8.87
CA ASN A 77 -22.35 7.08 9.27
C ASN A 77 -22.15 6.22 10.53
N ASN A 78 -20.93 5.83 10.83
CA ASN A 78 -20.60 5.01 11.98
C ASN A 78 -19.97 5.81 13.13
N ALA A 79 -19.93 7.17 13.04
CA ALA A 79 -19.38 8.01 14.08
C ALA A 79 -20.01 7.70 15.44
N ASN A 80 -19.18 7.58 16.49
CA ASN A 80 -19.54 7.28 17.87
C ASN A 80 -20.15 5.88 18.12
N ALA A 81 -20.12 4.96 17.16
CA ALA A 81 -20.48 3.56 17.41
C ALA A 81 -19.46 2.92 18.37
N VAL A 82 -19.91 1.95 19.17
CA VAL A 82 -19.02 1.12 19.97
C VAL A 82 -18.15 0.29 19.01
N SER A 83 -16.83 0.36 19.16
CA SER A 83 -15.90 -0.45 18.41
C SER A 83 -15.54 -1.73 19.16
N ASN A 84 -15.05 -2.73 18.41
CA ASN A 84 -14.43 -3.92 18.96
C ASN A 84 -12.99 -4.04 18.41
N PRO A 85 -11.98 -3.47 19.11
CA PRO A 85 -10.60 -3.50 18.64
C PRO A 85 -10.07 -4.93 18.44
N LYS A 86 -10.41 -5.85 19.33
CA LYS A 86 -10.00 -7.26 19.23
C LYS A 86 -10.51 -7.91 17.96
N GLU A 87 -11.80 -7.77 17.68
CA GLU A 87 -12.41 -8.32 16.47
C GLU A 87 -11.83 -7.69 15.19
N ALA A 88 -11.64 -6.38 15.20
CA ALA A 88 -11.04 -5.68 14.06
C ALA A 88 -9.62 -6.19 13.77
N ALA A 89 -8.80 -6.39 14.80
CA ALA A 89 -7.45 -6.93 14.63
C ALA A 89 -7.47 -8.38 14.14
N LYS A 90 -8.35 -9.23 14.67
CA LYS A 90 -8.49 -10.64 14.25
C LYS A 90 -9.00 -10.78 12.81
N GLN A 91 -9.93 -9.93 12.35
CA GLN A 91 -10.36 -9.90 10.96
C GLN A 91 -9.18 -9.56 10.02
N GLY A 92 -8.39 -8.54 10.37
CA GLY A 92 -7.19 -8.18 9.62
C GLY A 92 -6.17 -9.32 9.55
N LEU A 93 -5.84 -9.93 10.70
CA LEU A 93 -4.91 -11.07 10.77
C LEU A 93 -5.41 -12.28 9.97
N SER A 94 -6.71 -12.58 10.02
CA SER A 94 -7.31 -13.69 9.26
C SER A 94 -7.22 -13.45 7.75
N LYS A 95 -7.45 -12.22 7.29
CA LYS A 95 -7.25 -11.85 5.87
C LYS A 95 -5.80 -12.03 5.46
N MET A 96 -4.83 -11.50 6.24
CA MET A 96 -3.40 -11.65 5.96
C MET A 96 -3.00 -13.12 5.86
N LYS A 97 -3.44 -13.94 6.82
CA LYS A 97 -3.15 -15.39 6.83
C LYS A 97 -3.74 -16.11 5.62
N ALA A 98 -4.99 -15.80 5.27
CA ALA A 98 -5.63 -16.39 4.11
C ALA A 98 -4.88 -16.07 2.80
N LEU A 99 -4.37 -14.86 2.62
CA LEU A 99 -3.54 -14.50 1.47
C LEU A 99 -2.20 -15.25 1.48
N ALA A 100 -1.55 -15.38 2.64
CA ALA A 100 -0.33 -16.16 2.78
C ALA A 100 -0.57 -17.65 2.44
N ASP A 101 -1.70 -18.24 2.88
CA ASP A 101 -2.08 -19.61 2.55
C ASP A 101 -2.39 -19.83 1.06
N MET A 102 -2.74 -18.77 0.34
CA MET A 102 -2.88 -18.80 -1.11
C MET A 102 -1.54 -18.70 -1.85
N GLY A 103 -0.41 -18.63 -1.13
CA GLY A 103 0.93 -18.52 -1.69
C GLY A 103 1.39 -17.09 -1.97
N MET A 104 0.67 -16.08 -1.46
CA MET A 104 1.08 -14.67 -1.56
C MET A 104 2.13 -14.35 -0.50
N GLN A 105 3.07 -13.48 -0.85
CA GLN A 105 3.95 -12.88 0.15
C GLN A 105 3.18 -11.80 0.91
N GLN A 106 3.04 -11.97 2.20
CA GLN A 106 2.25 -11.09 3.06
C GLN A 106 3.11 -10.55 4.20
N GLY A 107 3.11 -9.22 4.35
CA GLY A 107 3.79 -8.51 5.41
C GLY A 107 2.80 -7.83 6.37
N ILE A 108 3.35 -7.29 7.46
CA ILE A 108 2.61 -6.68 8.55
C ILE A 108 3.31 -5.37 8.94
N LEU A 109 2.56 -4.27 8.99
CA LEU A 109 3.03 -3.01 9.55
C LEU A 109 2.40 -2.77 10.92
N ALA A 110 3.21 -2.33 11.88
CA ALA A 110 2.76 -2.07 13.25
C ALA A 110 1.79 -0.88 13.31
N PRO A 111 0.80 -0.88 14.24
CA PRO A 111 -0.10 0.25 14.46
C PRO A 111 0.63 1.39 15.17
N GLN A 112 0.01 2.55 15.23
CA GLN A 112 0.54 3.72 15.93
C GLN A 112 -0.07 3.89 17.31
N GLU A 113 0.69 4.53 18.24
CA GLU A 113 0.19 4.93 19.55
C GLU A 113 -1.01 5.88 19.41
N ARG A 114 -2.11 5.57 20.08
CA ARG A 114 -3.27 6.44 20.23
C ARG A 114 -3.86 6.26 21.63
N PRO A 115 -4.34 7.33 22.26
CA PRO A 115 -4.23 8.75 21.87
C PRO A 115 -2.80 9.24 21.68
N ASP A 116 -2.57 10.17 20.73
CA ASP A 116 -1.27 10.80 20.52
C ASP A 116 -1.01 11.87 21.57
N ILE A 117 -0.41 11.47 22.68
CA ILE A 117 -0.08 12.35 23.81
C ILE A 117 1.00 13.38 23.43
N ALA A 118 1.96 12.99 22.59
CA ALA A 118 3.01 13.89 22.16
C ALA A 118 2.43 15.08 21.37
N MET A 119 1.45 14.82 20.51
CA MET A 119 0.76 15.88 19.78
C MET A 119 -0.10 16.74 20.71
N LEU A 120 -0.84 16.15 21.64
CA LEU A 120 -1.60 16.94 22.63
C LEU A 120 -0.69 17.87 23.43
N ARG A 121 0.48 17.40 23.86
CA ARG A 121 1.49 18.24 24.54
C ARG A 121 2.02 19.35 23.62
N ARG A 122 2.30 19.05 22.36
CA ARG A 122 2.71 20.05 21.35
C ARG A 122 1.65 21.13 21.13
N LEU A 123 0.36 20.80 21.35
CA LEU A 123 -0.77 21.74 21.28
C LEU A 123 -1.02 22.49 22.59
N GLY A 124 -0.13 22.38 23.57
CA GLY A 124 -0.13 23.17 24.79
C GLY A 124 -0.82 22.53 26.00
N PHE A 125 -1.29 21.27 25.92
CA PHE A 125 -1.78 20.54 27.07
C PHE A 125 -0.61 20.05 27.94
N THR A 126 -0.64 20.32 29.24
CA THR A 126 0.47 20.05 30.17
C THR A 126 0.00 19.24 31.39
N GLY A 127 0.94 18.66 32.11
CA GLY A 127 0.70 17.82 33.28
C GLY A 127 0.98 16.36 33.04
N SER A 128 0.44 15.47 33.88
CA SER A 128 0.49 14.02 33.65
C SER A 128 -0.32 13.64 32.42
N ASP A 129 -0.11 12.44 31.86
CA ASP A 129 -0.89 11.96 30.71
C ASP A 129 -2.39 11.95 30.98
N ALA A 130 -2.79 11.57 32.20
CA ALA A 130 -4.18 11.66 32.66
C ALA A 130 -4.72 13.09 32.58
N THR A 131 -3.95 14.07 33.07
CA THR A 131 -4.33 15.47 33.02
C THR A 131 -4.42 16.02 31.62
N VAL A 132 -3.49 15.63 30.75
CA VAL A 132 -3.46 15.99 29.31
C VAL A 132 -4.73 15.49 28.62
N LEU A 133 -5.10 14.22 28.83
CA LEU A 133 -6.30 13.62 28.25
C LEU A 133 -7.58 14.30 28.72
N GLU A 134 -7.73 14.45 30.04
CA GLU A 134 -8.91 15.08 30.61
C GLU A 134 -9.10 16.50 30.08
N ASN A 135 -8.03 17.30 30.12
CA ASN A 135 -8.05 18.67 29.64
C ASN A 135 -8.33 18.77 28.14
N ALA A 136 -7.70 17.95 27.34
CA ALA A 136 -7.93 17.91 25.87
C ALA A 136 -9.38 17.53 25.55
N ALA A 137 -9.90 16.48 26.19
CA ALA A 137 -11.28 16.02 25.97
C ALA A 137 -12.31 17.08 26.40
N LYS A 138 -12.02 17.84 27.46
CA LYS A 138 -12.93 18.86 28.03
C LYS A 138 -12.85 20.19 27.29
N GLN A 139 -11.66 20.64 26.94
CA GLN A 139 -11.41 21.97 26.36
C GLN A 139 -11.41 22.01 24.85
N ALA A 140 -11.02 20.89 24.19
CA ALA A 140 -10.83 20.79 22.74
C ALA A 140 -11.23 19.41 22.21
N LYS A 141 -12.49 19.01 22.40
CA LYS A 141 -13.01 17.66 22.08
C LYS A 141 -12.62 17.18 20.68
N GLN A 142 -12.73 18.03 19.64
CA GLN A 142 -12.42 17.64 18.26
C GLN A 142 -10.92 17.38 18.05
N VAL A 143 -10.06 18.14 18.71
CA VAL A 143 -8.60 17.92 18.72
C VAL A 143 -8.28 16.61 19.42
N PHE A 144 -8.90 16.37 20.58
CA PHE A 144 -8.75 15.10 21.30
C PHE A 144 -9.14 13.90 20.44
N LEU A 145 -10.33 13.92 19.83
CA LEU A 145 -10.78 12.84 18.95
C LEU A 145 -9.85 12.65 17.75
N ALA A 146 -9.33 13.73 17.16
CA ALA A 146 -8.35 13.65 16.10
C ALA A 146 -7.06 12.93 16.55
N CYS A 147 -6.58 13.21 17.77
CA CYS A 147 -5.42 12.53 18.35
C CYS A 147 -5.70 11.07 18.76
N CYS A 148 -6.97 10.64 18.76
CA CYS A 148 -7.38 9.25 19.02
C CYS A 148 -7.62 8.44 17.73
N SER A 149 -7.46 9.03 16.54
CA SER A 149 -7.83 8.42 15.27
C SER A 149 -7.10 7.10 15.00
N ALA A 150 -7.85 6.06 14.64
CA ALA A 150 -7.32 4.74 14.27
C ALA A 150 -6.88 4.62 12.80
N SER A 151 -6.82 5.73 12.06
CA SER A 151 -6.63 5.75 10.60
C SER A 151 -5.28 5.21 10.11
N SER A 152 -4.27 5.09 10.98
CA SER A 152 -2.96 4.50 10.63
C SER A 152 -3.03 3.01 10.23
N MET A 153 -4.17 2.35 10.48
CA MET A 153 -4.43 0.99 9.99
C MET A 153 -4.51 0.90 8.46
N TRP A 154 -4.80 2.03 7.77
CA TRP A 154 -4.91 2.07 6.32
C TRP A 154 -3.55 2.34 5.67
N THR A 155 -2.79 1.28 5.46
CA THR A 155 -1.41 1.38 4.98
C THR A 155 -1.27 1.70 3.49
N ALA A 156 -2.36 1.69 2.70
CA ALA A 156 -2.35 2.34 1.38
C ALA A 156 -1.96 3.82 1.46
N ASN A 157 -2.22 4.47 2.61
CA ASN A 157 -1.79 5.84 2.87
C ASN A 157 -0.46 5.94 3.63
N ALA A 158 0.22 4.82 3.90
CA ALA A 158 1.49 4.87 4.63
C ALA A 158 2.60 5.56 3.83
N ALA A 159 2.75 5.18 2.56
CA ALA A 159 3.80 5.72 1.70
C ALA A 159 3.46 5.53 0.23
N THR A 160 4.13 6.29 -0.64
CA THR A 160 4.35 5.90 -2.04
C THR A 160 5.62 5.07 -2.11
N VAL A 161 5.58 3.98 -2.90
CA VAL A 161 6.68 3.02 -3.06
C VAL A 161 6.97 2.83 -4.53
N SER A 162 8.25 2.95 -4.92
CA SER A 162 8.73 2.58 -6.26
C SER A 162 9.74 1.46 -6.14
N PRO A 163 9.59 0.35 -6.89
CA PRO A 163 10.51 -0.79 -6.83
C PRO A 163 11.86 -0.48 -7.48
N SER A 164 12.86 -1.27 -7.13
CA SER A 164 14.24 -1.13 -7.60
C SER A 164 14.38 -1.15 -9.13
N ALA A 165 13.47 -1.85 -9.82
CA ALA A 165 13.44 -1.90 -11.29
C ALA A 165 13.10 -0.55 -11.96
N ASP A 166 12.46 0.38 -11.23
CA ASP A 166 11.99 1.66 -11.78
C ASP A 166 12.87 2.84 -11.34
N THR A 167 13.63 2.69 -10.25
CA THR A 167 14.42 3.77 -9.64
C THR A 167 15.82 3.87 -10.24
N ALA A 168 16.37 5.08 -10.28
CA ALA A 168 17.68 5.32 -10.91
C ALA A 168 18.85 4.65 -10.17
N ASP A 169 18.74 4.42 -8.86
CA ASP A 169 19.81 3.83 -8.04
C ASP A 169 19.62 2.33 -7.77
N GLY A 170 18.54 1.72 -8.30
CA GLY A 170 18.27 0.30 -8.19
C GLY A 170 17.87 -0.16 -6.78
N ARG A 171 17.33 0.73 -5.94
CA ARG A 171 16.76 0.41 -4.62
C ARG A 171 15.24 0.60 -4.60
N VAL A 172 14.57 -0.10 -3.71
CA VAL A 172 13.15 0.17 -3.43
C VAL A 172 13.05 1.47 -2.62
N HIS A 173 12.31 2.45 -3.12
CA HIS A 173 12.17 3.75 -2.48
C HIS A 173 10.84 3.86 -1.73
N PHE A 174 10.88 4.49 -0.55
CA PHE A 174 9.72 4.77 0.30
C PHE A 174 9.66 6.26 0.64
N THR A 175 8.54 6.92 0.31
CA THR A 175 8.23 8.26 0.80
C THR A 175 6.94 8.19 1.61
N PRO A 176 6.98 8.34 2.96
CA PRO A 176 5.77 8.41 3.77
C PRO A 176 4.86 9.53 3.30
N ALA A 177 3.55 9.28 3.22
CA ALA A 177 2.59 10.29 2.82
C ALA A 177 2.41 11.33 3.94
N ASN A 178 2.37 12.63 3.61
CA ASN A 178 2.23 13.68 4.60
C ASN A 178 0.79 13.86 5.13
N LEU A 179 -0.22 13.41 4.37
CA LEU A 179 -1.63 13.37 4.76
C LEU A 179 -2.18 14.70 5.29
N THR A 180 -1.65 15.82 4.79
CA THR A 180 -1.90 17.17 5.33
C THR A 180 -3.36 17.62 5.22
N ASN A 181 -4.14 17.02 4.31
CA ASN A 181 -5.54 17.41 4.11
C ASN A 181 -6.41 17.22 5.36
N LYS A 182 -6.04 16.29 6.25
CA LYS A 182 -6.78 15.98 7.47
C LYS A 182 -5.86 15.97 8.68
N PHE A 183 -6.14 16.83 9.67
CA PHE A 183 -5.31 16.93 10.88
C PHE A 183 -5.10 15.57 11.55
N HIS A 184 -6.15 14.77 11.74
CA HIS A 184 -6.04 13.45 12.37
C HIS A 184 -5.13 12.46 11.61
N ARG A 185 -4.88 12.71 10.32
CA ARG A 185 -3.98 11.91 9.48
C ARG A 185 -2.56 12.47 9.45
N SER A 186 -2.41 13.80 9.47
CA SER A 186 -1.09 14.46 9.43
C SER A 186 -0.22 14.15 10.66
N LEU A 187 -0.75 13.42 11.64
CA LEU A 187 -0.01 12.91 12.79
C LEU A 187 0.81 11.67 12.49
N GLU A 188 0.50 10.98 11.37
CA GLU A 188 1.01 9.64 11.06
C GLU A 188 2.44 9.60 10.48
N PRO A 189 2.88 10.53 9.61
CA PRO A 189 4.06 10.36 8.75
C PRO A 189 5.35 10.03 9.48
N ARG A 190 5.59 10.64 10.63
CA ARG A 190 6.82 10.43 11.42
C ARG A 190 6.93 9.00 11.93
N VAL A 191 5.89 8.48 12.56
CA VAL A 191 5.89 7.12 13.12
C VAL A 191 5.82 6.10 12.00
N THR A 192 5.06 6.37 10.94
CA THR A 192 5.05 5.55 9.70
C THR A 192 6.47 5.41 9.14
N GLY A 193 7.22 6.52 9.01
CA GLY A 193 8.60 6.50 8.53
C GLY A 193 9.52 5.65 9.42
N ASN A 194 9.36 5.71 10.75
CA ASN A 194 10.13 4.87 11.69
C ASN A 194 9.80 3.38 11.51
N ILE A 195 8.53 3.02 11.38
CA ILE A 195 8.08 1.65 11.17
C ILE A 195 8.61 1.10 9.84
N LEU A 196 8.51 1.89 8.76
CA LEU A 196 9.06 1.50 7.45
C LEU A 196 10.56 1.29 7.49
N LYS A 197 11.32 2.19 8.15
CA LYS A 197 12.78 2.02 8.33
C LYS A 197 13.14 0.78 9.15
N ALA A 198 12.34 0.42 10.15
CA ALA A 198 12.58 -0.79 10.95
C ALA A 198 12.20 -2.08 10.19
N THR A 199 11.20 -2.00 9.31
CA THR A 199 10.75 -3.12 8.46
C THR A 199 11.73 -3.34 7.30
N PHE A 200 12.20 -2.27 6.67
CA PHE A 200 13.07 -2.27 5.48
C PHE A 200 14.43 -1.62 5.82
N ALA A 201 15.15 -2.21 6.78
CA ALA A 201 16.32 -1.56 7.38
C ALA A 201 17.60 -1.63 6.52
N ASN A 202 17.66 -2.53 5.54
CA ASN A 202 18.88 -2.73 4.76
C ASN A 202 19.05 -1.66 3.67
N GLU A 203 19.86 -0.63 3.94
CA GLU A 203 20.11 0.50 3.05
C GLU A 203 20.73 0.11 1.69
N LYS A 204 21.25 -1.10 1.54
CA LYS A 204 21.72 -1.61 0.24
C LYS A 204 20.55 -1.81 -0.72
N HIS A 205 19.37 -2.18 -0.21
CA HIS A 205 18.18 -2.51 -1.00
C HIS A 205 17.07 -1.47 -0.87
N PHE A 206 17.03 -0.71 0.21
CA PHE A 206 15.93 0.18 0.54
C PHE A 206 16.37 1.62 0.77
N ALA A 207 15.66 2.56 0.18
CA ALA A 207 15.88 3.99 0.34
C ALA A 207 14.65 4.63 1.01
N HIS A 208 14.88 5.40 2.07
CA HIS A 208 13.83 6.06 2.83
C HIS A 208 13.94 7.58 2.72
N HIS A 209 12.87 8.21 2.25
CA HIS A 209 12.75 9.66 2.20
C HIS A 209 11.98 10.20 3.41
N THR A 210 12.17 11.47 3.69
CA THR A 210 11.26 12.21 4.57
C THR A 210 9.97 12.48 3.80
N HIS A 211 8.82 12.49 4.49
CA HIS A 211 7.56 12.92 3.88
C HIS A 211 7.68 14.35 3.30
N LEU A 212 6.87 14.66 2.30
CA LEU A 212 6.84 15.99 1.70
C LEU A 212 6.48 17.06 2.74
N PRO A 213 6.79 18.35 2.51
CA PRO A 213 6.47 19.42 3.45
C PRO A 213 5.00 19.39 3.90
N ASP A 214 4.76 19.67 5.19
CA ASP A 214 3.42 19.72 5.81
C ASP A 214 2.67 20.97 5.33
N ASN A 215 2.37 21.00 4.03
CA ASN A 215 1.70 22.12 3.38
C ASN A 215 0.71 21.61 2.33
N ASP A 216 -0.45 22.24 2.23
CA ASP A 216 -1.54 21.85 1.33
C ASP A 216 -1.15 21.87 -0.16
N HIS A 217 -0.14 22.65 -0.56
CA HIS A 217 0.39 22.63 -1.94
C HIS A 217 1.08 21.31 -2.30
N PHE A 218 1.57 20.57 -1.31
CA PHE A 218 2.20 19.28 -1.46
C PHE A 218 1.40 18.16 -0.79
N GLY A 219 0.05 18.28 -0.81
CA GLY A 219 -0.83 17.26 -0.27
C GLY A 219 -0.61 15.92 -0.94
N ASP A 220 -0.26 14.92 -0.14
CA ASP A 220 0.07 13.57 -0.55
C ASP A 220 -0.67 12.53 0.30
N GLU A 221 -1.29 11.55 -0.36
CA GLU A 221 -2.08 10.49 0.26
C GLU A 221 -1.47 9.08 0.00
N GLY A 222 -0.25 9.03 -0.51
CA GLY A 222 0.50 7.80 -0.71
C GLY A 222 -0.04 6.88 -1.80
N ALA A 223 0.15 5.57 -1.62
CA ALA A 223 -0.19 4.57 -2.62
C ALA A 223 -1.69 4.46 -2.94
N ALA A 224 -2.58 5.07 -2.16
CA ALA A 224 -4.01 5.16 -2.49
C ALA A 224 -4.27 5.93 -3.80
N ASN A 225 -3.33 6.79 -4.21
CA ASN A 225 -3.37 7.55 -5.46
C ASN A 225 -2.23 7.18 -6.42
N HIS A 226 -1.67 5.99 -6.26
CA HIS A 226 -0.56 5.50 -7.06
C HIS A 226 -0.80 4.05 -7.49
N THR A 227 -0.53 3.75 -8.76
CA THR A 227 -0.66 2.40 -9.32
C THR A 227 0.51 2.14 -10.25
N ARG A 228 1.15 1.00 -10.14
CA ARG A 228 2.22 0.58 -11.03
C ARG A 228 1.71 -0.44 -12.04
N LEU A 229 1.97 -0.22 -13.33
CA LEU A 229 1.78 -1.20 -14.39
C LEU A 229 3.12 -1.80 -14.81
N CYS A 230 3.17 -3.11 -15.04
CA CYS A 230 4.38 -3.82 -15.48
C CYS A 230 4.01 -5.14 -16.17
N THR A 231 4.95 -5.70 -16.89
CA THR A 231 4.79 -7.03 -17.50
C THR A 231 5.03 -8.16 -16.50
N ASP A 232 5.97 -7.94 -15.57
CA ASP A 232 6.24 -8.77 -14.39
C ASP A 232 6.83 -7.87 -13.29
N TYR A 233 6.76 -8.27 -12.02
CA TYR A 233 7.11 -7.41 -10.89
C TYR A 233 8.56 -6.92 -10.88
N GLY A 234 9.49 -7.65 -11.45
CA GLY A 234 10.89 -7.24 -11.52
C GLY A 234 11.35 -6.60 -12.83
N HIS A 235 10.45 -6.42 -13.78
CA HIS A 235 10.75 -5.64 -14.96
C HIS A 235 10.43 -4.16 -14.70
N ALA A 236 11.09 -3.27 -15.43
CA ALA A 236 10.76 -1.86 -15.42
C ALA A 236 9.28 -1.65 -15.68
N GLY A 237 8.64 -0.84 -14.86
CA GLY A 237 7.22 -0.56 -14.89
C GLY A 237 6.89 0.87 -15.28
N LEU A 238 5.60 1.14 -15.33
CA LEU A 238 5.04 2.45 -15.53
C LEU A 238 4.28 2.88 -14.27
N GLU A 239 4.73 3.94 -13.63
CA GLU A 239 4.19 4.49 -12.39
C GLU A 239 3.08 5.49 -12.71
N LEU A 240 1.83 5.13 -12.39
CA LEU A 240 0.66 5.98 -12.59
C LEU A 240 0.39 6.79 -11.33
N PHE A 241 0.65 8.08 -11.37
CA PHE A 241 0.32 9.01 -10.30
C PHE A 241 -1.02 9.68 -10.59
N VAL A 242 -1.99 9.53 -9.68
CA VAL A 242 -3.32 10.11 -9.83
C VAL A 242 -3.48 11.28 -8.86
N TYR A 243 -3.66 12.48 -9.42
CA TYR A 243 -3.87 13.71 -8.65
C TYR A 243 -5.29 14.23 -8.82
N GLY A 244 -5.77 15.02 -7.86
CA GLY A 244 -7.12 15.59 -7.91
C GLY A 244 -7.12 17.09 -8.28
N ARG A 245 -6.00 17.80 -8.09
CA ARG A 245 -5.89 19.23 -8.38
C ARG A 245 -4.45 19.66 -8.66
N HIS A 246 -4.32 20.80 -9.32
CA HIS A 246 -3.09 21.58 -9.39
C HIS A 246 -3.01 22.51 -8.17
N ALA A 247 -1.87 22.57 -7.49
CA ALA A 247 -1.74 23.39 -6.28
C ALA A 247 -1.48 24.87 -6.59
N PHE A 248 -0.77 25.14 -7.70
CA PHE A 248 -0.36 26.51 -8.08
C PHE A 248 -1.14 27.08 -9.27
N ASP A 249 -2.14 26.38 -9.79
CA ASP A 249 -2.95 26.88 -10.92
C ASP A 249 -4.46 26.66 -10.67
N ALA A 250 -5.10 27.64 -10.10
CA ALA A 250 -6.52 27.64 -9.81
C ALA A 250 -7.42 27.71 -11.08
N SER A 251 -6.86 27.91 -12.28
CA SER A 251 -7.62 27.87 -13.54
C SER A 251 -7.91 26.44 -14.02
N LYS A 252 -7.19 25.45 -13.48
CA LYS A 252 -7.35 24.03 -13.82
C LYS A 252 -8.57 23.42 -13.14
N PRO A 253 -9.15 22.35 -13.72
CA PRO A 253 -10.27 21.64 -13.11
C PRO A 253 -9.96 21.18 -11.68
N ALA A 254 -10.91 21.40 -10.76
CA ALA A 254 -10.84 20.95 -9.37
C ALA A 254 -12.27 20.69 -8.84
N PRO A 255 -12.44 19.82 -7.84
CA PRO A 255 -13.73 19.58 -7.22
C PRO A 255 -14.24 20.82 -6.47
N LYS A 256 -15.56 20.90 -6.30
CA LYS A 256 -16.24 22.08 -5.70
C LYS A 256 -16.77 21.80 -4.30
N ARG A 257 -17.09 20.54 -3.98
CA ARG A 257 -17.75 20.16 -2.73
C ARG A 257 -16.77 19.56 -1.72
N PHE A 258 -15.96 18.59 -2.15
CA PHE A 258 -14.99 17.93 -1.32
C PHE A 258 -13.57 18.26 -1.76
N PRO A 259 -12.61 18.39 -0.84
CA PRO A 259 -11.24 18.72 -1.21
C PRO A 259 -10.58 17.56 -1.99
N ALA A 260 -9.91 17.89 -3.08
CA ALA A 260 -8.93 16.99 -3.67
C ALA A 260 -7.69 16.95 -2.78
N ARG A 261 -7.33 15.74 -2.30
CA ARG A 261 -6.30 15.56 -1.28
C ARG A 261 -4.90 15.45 -1.87
N GLN A 262 -4.79 14.84 -3.06
CA GLN A 262 -3.51 14.67 -3.79
C GLN A 262 -3.30 15.81 -4.78
N THR A 263 -2.10 16.39 -4.78
CA THR A 263 -1.72 17.43 -5.74
C THR A 263 -0.80 16.89 -6.83
N LEU A 264 -0.82 17.50 -8.03
CA LEU A 264 0.13 17.17 -9.09
C LEU A 264 1.57 17.41 -8.65
N GLU A 265 1.80 18.49 -7.93
CA GLU A 265 3.12 18.92 -7.45
C GLU A 265 3.71 17.93 -6.45
N ALA A 266 2.87 17.30 -5.62
CA ALA A 266 3.29 16.20 -4.74
C ALA A 266 3.70 14.97 -5.56
N CYS A 267 2.89 14.56 -6.54
CA CYS A 267 3.22 13.45 -7.44
C CYS A 267 4.57 13.66 -8.12
N GLN A 268 4.78 14.85 -8.69
CA GLN A 268 6.05 15.21 -9.36
C GLN A 268 7.24 15.26 -8.40
N ALA A 269 7.02 15.70 -7.15
CA ALA A 269 8.07 15.71 -6.12
C ALA A 269 8.51 14.29 -5.75
N ILE A 270 7.55 13.38 -5.56
CA ILE A 270 7.84 11.97 -5.26
C ILE A 270 8.56 11.31 -6.43
N ALA A 271 8.10 11.49 -7.67
CA ALA A 271 8.77 10.94 -8.84
C ALA A 271 10.25 11.38 -8.92
N ARG A 272 10.54 12.66 -8.63
CA ARG A 272 11.93 13.17 -8.57
C ARG A 272 12.73 12.57 -7.41
N LEU A 273 12.13 12.44 -6.21
CA LEU A 273 12.78 11.84 -5.04
C LEU A 273 13.15 10.38 -5.29
N HIS A 274 12.29 9.64 -5.99
CA HIS A 274 12.52 8.24 -6.33
C HIS A 274 13.42 8.06 -7.56
N GLY A 275 13.83 9.16 -8.21
CA GLY A 275 14.69 9.11 -9.40
C GLY A 275 14.01 8.46 -10.60
N LEU A 276 12.69 8.57 -10.71
CA LEU A 276 11.93 8.02 -11.83
C LEU A 276 12.18 8.85 -13.10
N SER A 277 12.27 8.19 -14.24
CA SER A 277 12.40 8.84 -15.54
C SER A 277 11.03 9.33 -16.04
N ASP A 278 11.01 10.35 -16.90
CA ASP A 278 9.77 10.84 -17.52
C ASP A 278 9.07 9.74 -18.34
N GLU A 279 9.83 8.79 -18.90
CA GLU A 279 9.29 7.65 -19.67
C GLU A 279 8.62 6.61 -18.78
N SER A 280 8.96 6.56 -17.48
CA SER A 280 8.39 5.60 -16.52
C SER A 280 7.24 6.16 -15.68
N VAL A 281 6.77 7.39 -15.95
CA VAL A 281 5.73 8.06 -15.15
C VAL A 281 4.60 8.57 -16.03
N VAL A 282 3.35 8.38 -15.59
CA VAL A 282 2.16 9.05 -16.16
C VAL A 282 1.39 9.76 -15.04
N TYR A 283 1.05 11.03 -15.27
CA TYR A 283 0.23 11.82 -14.35
C TYR A 283 -1.20 11.90 -14.86
N MET A 284 -2.15 11.36 -14.10
CA MET A 284 -3.58 11.33 -14.44
C MET A 284 -4.37 12.17 -13.48
N GLN A 285 -5.32 12.96 -13.97
CA GLN A 285 -6.21 13.70 -13.10
C GLN A 285 -7.46 12.86 -12.80
N GLN A 286 -7.75 12.62 -11.52
CA GLN A 286 -9.02 12.08 -11.08
C GLN A 286 -10.13 13.05 -11.45
N ASN A 287 -11.26 12.52 -11.94
CA ASN A 287 -12.38 13.35 -12.33
C ASN A 287 -12.95 14.13 -11.13
N PRO A 288 -12.97 15.48 -11.16
CA PRO A 288 -13.48 16.29 -10.05
C PRO A 288 -14.93 15.97 -9.65
N ASP A 289 -15.78 15.59 -10.62
CA ASP A 289 -17.19 15.30 -10.36
C ASP A 289 -17.37 14.02 -9.54
N VAL A 290 -16.48 13.01 -9.64
CA VAL A 290 -16.54 11.84 -8.78
C VAL A 290 -15.96 12.11 -7.40
N ILE A 291 -14.99 13.01 -7.27
CA ILE A 291 -14.51 13.49 -5.96
C ILE A 291 -15.70 14.11 -5.20
N ASP A 292 -16.50 14.94 -5.88
CA ASP A 292 -17.69 15.57 -5.31
C ASP A 292 -18.83 14.59 -4.99
N GLN A 293 -18.76 13.35 -5.49
CA GLN A 293 -19.63 12.22 -5.15
C GLN A 293 -19.10 11.36 -3.99
N GLY A 294 -17.94 11.71 -3.42
CA GLY A 294 -17.36 11.00 -2.27
C GLY A 294 -16.20 10.06 -2.61
N VAL A 295 -15.69 10.09 -3.84
CA VAL A 295 -14.50 9.35 -4.25
C VAL A 295 -13.25 10.13 -3.81
N PHE A 296 -12.85 9.95 -2.58
CA PHE A 296 -11.80 10.75 -1.92
C PHE A 296 -10.38 10.33 -2.27
N HIS A 297 -10.16 9.13 -2.81
CA HIS A 297 -8.89 8.60 -3.33
C HIS A 297 -9.12 7.85 -4.64
N ASN A 298 -8.06 7.68 -5.44
CA ASN A 298 -8.13 6.91 -6.67
C ASN A 298 -8.49 5.44 -6.41
N ASP A 299 -8.01 4.83 -5.33
CA ASP A 299 -8.30 3.43 -4.99
C ASP A 299 -9.78 3.14 -4.66
N VAL A 300 -10.62 4.16 -4.61
CA VAL A 300 -12.09 4.03 -4.50
C VAL A 300 -12.77 3.92 -5.88
N ILE A 301 -12.08 4.26 -6.99
CA ILE A 301 -12.66 4.30 -8.34
C ILE A 301 -11.82 3.57 -9.40
N ALA A 302 -10.59 3.18 -9.06
CA ALA A 302 -9.70 2.43 -9.94
C ALA A 302 -8.69 1.61 -9.13
N VAL A 303 -8.32 0.43 -9.64
CA VAL A 303 -7.27 -0.43 -9.07
C VAL A 303 -6.55 -1.17 -10.20
N GLY A 304 -5.24 -1.32 -10.09
CA GLY A 304 -4.44 -2.04 -11.09
C GLY A 304 -3.53 -3.07 -10.46
N ASN A 305 -3.06 -4.02 -11.30
CA ASN A 305 -1.98 -4.95 -10.98
C ASN A 305 -1.33 -5.42 -12.28
N GLN A 306 0.00 -5.44 -12.33
CA GLN A 306 0.77 -5.80 -13.51
C GLN A 306 0.24 -5.10 -14.78
N ASN A 307 -0.31 -5.84 -15.74
CA ASN A 307 -0.83 -5.31 -17.00
C ASN A 307 -2.35 -5.08 -17.01
N VAL A 308 -2.98 -5.00 -15.83
CA VAL A 308 -4.43 -4.76 -15.69
C VAL A 308 -4.67 -3.43 -14.98
N LEU A 309 -5.55 -2.60 -15.55
CA LEU A 309 -6.17 -1.46 -14.89
C LEU A 309 -7.70 -1.65 -14.93
N PHE A 310 -8.29 -1.87 -13.76
CA PHE A 310 -9.72 -1.99 -13.52
C PHE A 310 -10.24 -0.67 -12.98
N TYR A 311 -11.18 -0.02 -13.69
CA TYR A 311 -11.59 1.34 -13.39
C TYR A 311 -13.03 1.62 -13.81
N HIS A 312 -13.68 2.59 -13.17
CA HIS A 312 -14.97 3.10 -13.57
C HIS A 312 -14.84 4.09 -14.73
N GLU A 313 -15.78 4.13 -15.68
CA GLU A 313 -15.71 5.03 -16.84
C GLU A 313 -15.60 6.52 -16.48
N GLN A 314 -16.08 6.89 -15.29
CA GLN A 314 -16.00 8.27 -14.78
C GLN A 314 -14.74 8.55 -13.94
N ALA A 315 -13.80 7.61 -13.80
CA ALA A 315 -12.68 7.72 -12.87
C ALA A 315 -11.78 8.92 -13.16
N PHE A 316 -11.45 9.14 -14.43
CA PHE A 316 -10.40 10.08 -14.82
C PHE A 316 -10.93 11.22 -15.71
N LEU A 317 -10.33 12.38 -15.56
CA LEU A 317 -10.47 13.47 -16.52
C LEU A 317 -9.57 13.17 -17.72
N HIS A 318 -10.08 13.36 -18.96
CA HIS A 318 -9.34 13.08 -20.19
C HIS A 318 -8.82 11.65 -20.31
N THR A 319 -9.61 10.65 -19.94
CA THR A 319 -9.27 9.23 -19.89
C THR A 319 -8.55 8.75 -21.16
N GLN A 320 -9.06 9.10 -22.36
CA GLN A 320 -8.48 8.64 -23.63
C GLN A 320 -7.04 9.11 -23.80
N SER A 321 -6.76 10.39 -23.54
CA SER A 321 -5.41 10.95 -23.67
C SER A 321 -4.42 10.30 -22.72
N ALA A 322 -4.83 10.06 -21.46
CA ALA A 322 -4.01 9.38 -20.47
C ALA A 322 -3.71 7.92 -20.88
N PHE A 323 -4.71 7.23 -21.41
CA PHE A 323 -4.55 5.85 -21.84
C PHE A 323 -3.70 5.71 -23.11
N ASP A 324 -3.74 6.68 -24.01
CA ASP A 324 -2.87 6.70 -25.17
C ASP A 324 -1.40 6.92 -24.75
N GLU A 325 -1.14 7.78 -23.75
CA GLU A 325 0.18 7.93 -23.14
C GLU A 325 0.65 6.64 -22.44
N ILE A 326 -0.24 5.98 -21.68
CA ILE A 326 0.07 4.69 -21.05
C ILE A 326 0.44 3.65 -22.11
N ARG A 327 -0.35 3.51 -23.19
CA ARG A 327 -0.04 2.55 -24.27
C ARG A 327 1.29 2.86 -24.93
N GLN A 328 1.55 4.14 -25.21
CA GLN A 328 2.82 4.56 -25.83
C GLN A 328 4.02 4.19 -24.96
N LYS A 329 3.97 4.47 -23.64
CA LYS A 329 5.07 4.20 -22.72
C LYS A 329 5.18 2.73 -22.32
N PHE A 330 4.07 2.00 -22.27
CA PHE A 330 4.06 0.57 -21.97
C PHE A 330 4.53 -0.30 -23.15
N GLY A 331 4.48 0.25 -24.38
CA GLY A 331 4.93 -0.43 -25.60
C GLY A 331 3.99 -1.52 -26.08
N ASP A 332 4.51 -2.48 -26.88
CA ASP A 332 3.72 -3.53 -27.53
C ASP A 332 3.30 -4.69 -26.61
N HIS A 333 3.44 -4.51 -25.28
CA HIS A 333 3.04 -5.54 -24.33
C HIS A 333 1.52 -5.57 -24.12
N PRO A 334 0.93 -6.75 -23.86
CA PRO A 334 -0.50 -6.86 -23.54
C PRO A 334 -0.88 -5.97 -22.36
N LEU A 335 -1.91 -5.14 -22.53
CA LEU A 335 -2.44 -4.24 -21.50
C LEU A 335 -3.96 -4.33 -21.51
N HIS A 336 -4.55 -4.54 -20.34
CA HIS A 336 -5.97 -4.74 -20.16
C HIS A 336 -6.57 -3.55 -19.40
N PHE A 337 -7.29 -2.67 -20.10
CA PHE A 337 -8.15 -1.65 -19.52
C PHE A 337 -9.55 -2.24 -19.34
N ILE A 338 -9.93 -2.54 -18.10
CA ILE A 338 -11.23 -3.13 -17.76
C ILE A 338 -12.14 -2.02 -17.24
N GLU A 339 -13.00 -1.55 -18.12
CA GLU A 339 -13.90 -0.43 -17.84
C GLU A 339 -15.22 -0.91 -17.25
N VAL A 340 -15.64 -0.31 -16.14
CA VAL A 340 -16.97 -0.49 -15.56
C VAL A 340 -17.85 0.67 -16.00
N LYS A 341 -18.92 0.35 -16.73
CA LYS A 341 -19.89 1.34 -17.19
C LYS A 341 -20.87 1.71 -16.09
N THR A 342 -21.34 2.96 -16.09
CA THR A 342 -22.31 3.48 -15.11
C THR A 342 -23.64 2.71 -15.13
N ASP A 343 -24.05 2.19 -16.27
CA ASP A 343 -25.27 1.37 -16.42
C ASP A 343 -25.11 -0.05 -15.84
N ALA A 344 -23.89 -0.57 -15.74
CA ALA A 344 -23.58 -1.83 -15.08
C ALA A 344 -23.44 -1.67 -13.56
N VAL A 345 -22.64 -0.69 -13.13
CA VAL A 345 -22.44 -0.34 -11.70
C VAL A 345 -22.35 1.17 -11.57
N SER A 346 -23.24 1.78 -10.82
CA SER A 346 -23.20 3.22 -10.56
C SER A 346 -21.98 3.62 -9.69
N VAL A 347 -21.56 4.90 -9.77
CA VAL A 347 -20.53 5.44 -8.86
C VAL A 347 -20.97 5.28 -7.39
N GLU A 348 -22.26 5.46 -7.10
CA GLU A 348 -22.82 5.29 -5.75
C GLU A 348 -22.65 3.84 -5.26
N ASP A 349 -22.97 2.84 -6.08
CA ASP A 349 -22.79 1.43 -5.72
C ASP A 349 -21.30 1.08 -5.57
N ALA A 350 -20.46 1.57 -6.48
CA ALA A 350 -19.02 1.37 -6.42
C ALA A 350 -18.42 1.93 -5.12
N VAL A 351 -18.85 3.13 -4.69
CA VAL A 351 -18.43 3.76 -3.43
C VAL A 351 -18.95 2.99 -2.21
N LYS A 352 -20.24 2.59 -2.22
CA LYS A 352 -20.86 1.87 -1.09
C LYS A 352 -20.23 0.50 -0.84
N THR A 353 -19.90 -0.21 -1.91
CA THR A 353 -19.34 -1.57 -1.84
C THR A 353 -17.81 -1.59 -1.81
N TYR A 354 -17.15 -0.45 -2.04
CA TYR A 354 -15.72 -0.39 -2.25
C TYR A 354 -15.24 -1.32 -3.38
N LEU A 355 -15.99 -1.42 -4.48
CA LEU A 355 -15.70 -2.29 -5.64
C LEU A 355 -14.26 -2.13 -6.13
N PHE A 356 -13.75 -0.91 -6.22
CA PHE A 356 -12.38 -0.63 -6.68
C PHE A 356 -11.37 -0.61 -5.52
N ASN A 357 -11.83 -0.49 -4.27
CA ASN A 357 -10.97 -0.64 -3.09
C ASN A 357 -10.77 -2.13 -2.73
N THR A 358 -10.68 -2.94 -3.76
CA THR A 358 -10.33 -4.36 -3.75
C THR A 358 -8.84 -4.52 -4.04
N GLN A 359 -8.31 -5.73 -3.83
CA GLN A 359 -6.94 -6.03 -4.25
C GLN A 359 -7.00 -6.94 -5.49
N ILE A 360 -6.31 -6.57 -6.56
CA ILE A 360 -6.03 -7.52 -7.64
C ILE A 360 -4.68 -8.15 -7.31
N ILE A 361 -4.63 -9.46 -7.16
CA ILE A 361 -3.41 -10.24 -6.88
C ILE A 361 -3.11 -11.20 -8.02
N THR A 362 -1.83 -11.49 -8.26
CA THR A 362 -1.40 -12.51 -9.21
C THR A 362 -1.12 -13.81 -8.47
N LEU A 363 -1.88 -14.85 -8.77
CA LEU A 363 -1.75 -16.16 -8.16
C LEU A 363 -0.51 -16.93 -8.69
N PRO A 364 -0.06 -17.98 -7.99
CA PRO A 364 1.09 -18.78 -8.44
C PRO A 364 0.94 -19.37 -9.84
N ASN A 365 -0.30 -19.62 -10.31
CA ASN A 365 -0.61 -20.11 -11.65
C ASN A 365 -0.64 -18.99 -12.72
N LYS A 366 -0.23 -17.75 -12.37
CA LYS A 366 -0.23 -16.56 -13.23
C LYS A 366 -1.62 -16.01 -13.61
N SER A 367 -2.73 -16.58 -13.13
CA SER A 367 -4.03 -15.92 -13.20
C SER A 367 -4.15 -14.86 -12.12
N MET A 368 -5.11 -13.95 -12.26
CA MET A 368 -5.38 -12.93 -11.24
C MET A 368 -6.68 -13.21 -10.50
N ALA A 369 -6.71 -12.83 -9.24
CA ALA A 369 -7.90 -12.85 -8.40
C ALA A 369 -8.20 -11.43 -7.86
N ILE A 370 -9.48 -11.12 -7.71
CA ILE A 370 -9.95 -9.95 -6.95
C ILE A 370 -10.22 -10.39 -5.51
N ILE A 371 -9.62 -9.67 -4.56
CA ILE A 371 -9.91 -9.79 -3.13
C ILE A 371 -10.87 -8.66 -2.77
N ALA A 372 -12.13 -8.99 -2.59
CA ALA A 372 -13.22 -8.04 -2.40
C ALA A 372 -13.81 -8.11 -0.99
N PRO A 373 -14.40 -7.05 -0.45
CA PRO A 373 -15.18 -7.11 0.77
C PRO A 373 -16.54 -7.79 0.51
N THR A 374 -17.15 -8.36 1.55
CA THR A 374 -18.46 -9.03 1.45
C THR A 374 -19.56 -8.11 0.96
N GLU A 375 -19.43 -6.80 1.14
CA GLU A 375 -20.37 -5.79 0.62
C GLU A 375 -20.49 -5.82 -0.92
N CYS A 376 -19.43 -6.24 -1.62
CA CYS A 376 -19.49 -6.46 -3.07
C CYS A 376 -20.39 -7.67 -3.43
N GLN A 377 -20.42 -8.70 -2.57
CA GLN A 377 -21.28 -9.86 -2.76
C GLN A 377 -22.75 -9.53 -2.46
N ASP A 378 -22.98 -8.68 -1.46
CA ASP A 378 -24.33 -8.32 -0.99
C ASP A 378 -25.04 -7.35 -1.95
N ASN A 379 -24.32 -6.61 -2.79
CA ASN A 379 -24.90 -5.69 -3.79
C ASN A 379 -25.15 -6.43 -5.11
N ILE A 380 -26.41 -6.47 -5.55
CA ILE A 380 -26.85 -7.23 -6.73
C ILE A 380 -26.13 -6.78 -8.01
N ALA A 381 -25.99 -5.48 -8.24
CA ALA A 381 -25.36 -4.95 -9.45
C ALA A 381 -23.85 -5.30 -9.48
N VAL A 382 -23.18 -5.12 -8.34
CA VAL A 382 -21.73 -5.39 -8.22
C VAL A 382 -21.44 -6.90 -8.27
N SER A 383 -22.21 -7.73 -7.56
CA SER A 383 -22.04 -9.20 -7.57
C SER A 383 -22.20 -9.74 -8.98
N ARG A 384 -23.27 -9.35 -9.68
CA ARG A 384 -23.50 -9.74 -11.08
C ARG A 384 -22.36 -9.31 -12.00
N TYR A 385 -21.90 -8.06 -11.88
CA TYR A 385 -20.76 -7.56 -12.68
C TYR A 385 -19.50 -8.39 -12.44
N LEU A 386 -19.18 -8.71 -11.18
CA LEU A 386 -17.99 -9.51 -10.83
C LEU A 386 -18.11 -10.96 -11.33
N GLU A 387 -19.31 -11.57 -11.32
CA GLU A 387 -19.58 -12.87 -11.92
C GLU A 387 -19.36 -12.88 -13.45
N GLU A 388 -19.78 -11.81 -14.12
CA GLU A 388 -19.57 -11.63 -15.56
C GLU A 388 -18.07 -11.40 -15.86
N LEU A 389 -17.37 -10.57 -15.07
CA LEU A 389 -15.97 -10.20 -15.25
C LEU A 389 -15.03 -11.41 -15.34
N VAL A 390 -15.21 -12.41 -14.48
CA VAL A 390 -14.35 -13.60 -14.45
C VAL A 390 -14.48 -14.49 -15.68
N THR A 391 -15.57 -14.32 -16.47
CA THR A 391 -15.79 -15.03 -17.73
C THR A 391 -15.17 -14.33 -18.94
N LEU A 392 -14.77 -13.06 -18.80
CA LEU A 392 -14.14 -12.30 -19.86
C LEU A 392 -12.73 -12.82 -20.14
N GLY A 393 -12.22 -12.53 -21.34
CA GLY A 393 -10.87 -12.90 -21.78
C GLY A 393 -9.72 -12.15 -21.08
N THR A 394 -9.91 -11.68 -19.84
CA THR A 394 -8.93 -10.94 -19.05
C THR A 394 -8.12 -11.88 -18.14
N PRO A 395 -7.00 -11.42 -17.56
CA PRO A 395 -6.25 -12.20 -16.58
C PRO A 395 -7.02 -12.52 -15.30
N ILE A 396 -8.05 -11.74 -14.94
CA ILE A 396 -8.87 -11.95 -13.73
C ILE A 396 -9.80 -13.15 -13.93
N LYS A 397 -9.67 -14.19 -13.09
CA LYS A 397 -10.38 -15.48 -13.22
C LYS A 397 -11.21 -15.86 -12.01
N GLU A 398 -11.01 -15.19 -10.88
CA GLU A 398 -11.79 -15.45 -9.69
C GLU A 398 -11.97 -14.20 -8.82
N VAL A 399 -12.99 -14.23 -7.97
CA VAL A 399 -13.23 -13.23 -6.91
C VAL A 399 -13.32 -13.97 -5.58
N LYS A 400 -12.61 -13.48 -4.58
CA LYS A 400 -12.65 -13.98 -3.22
C LYS A 400 -13.16 -12.89 -2.28
N TYR A 401 -14.18 -13.23 -1.50
CA TYR A 401 -14.81 -12.28 -0.59
C TYR A 401 -14.30 -12.47 0.84
N PHE A 402 -13.98 -11.36 1.50
CA PHE A 402 -13.52 -11.34 2.89
C PHE A 402 -14.39 -10.43 3.74
N ASP A 403 -14.72 -10.89 4.94
CA ASP A 403 -15.35 -10.05 5.95
C ASP A 403 -14.31 -9.13 6.58
N VAL A 404 -14.36 -7.87 6.21
CA VAL A 404 -13.55 -6.78 6.78
C VAL A 404 -14.46 -5.66 7.29
N LYS A 405 -15.64 -6.01 7.81
CA LYS A 405 -16.68 -5.07 8.24
C LYS A 405 -16.21 -4.01 9.22
N GLN A 406 -15.29 -4.35 10.12
CA GLN A 406 -14.75 -3.38 11.08
C GLN A 406 -13.96 -2.27 10.36
N SER A 407 -13.17 -2.62 9.34
CA SER A 407 -12.49 -1.64 8.47
C SER A 407 -13.48 -0.88 7.59
N MET A 408 -14.43 -1.57 6.97
CA MET A 408 -15.46 -0.97 6.12
C MET A 408 -16.28 0.07 6.88
N ARG A 409 -16.69 -0.21 8.12
CA ARG A 409 -17.41 0.74 8.99
C ARG A 409 -16.56 1.98 9.30
N ASN A 410 -15.24 1.82 9.40
CA ASN A 410 -14.32 2.94 9.61
C ASN A 410 -13.98 3.68 8.31
N GLY A 411 -14.34 3.12 7.15
CA GLY A 411 -14.28 3.78 5.85
C GLY A 411 -13.12 3.35 4.96
N GLY A 412 -12.67 2.11 5.05
CA GLY A 412 -11.65 1.54 4.17
C GLY A 412 -11.89 0.06 3.87
N GLY A 413 -11.78 -0.32 2.60
CA GLY A 413 -11.87 -1.69 2.11
C GLY A 413 -10.52 -2.44 2.09
N PRO A 414 -10.43 -3.60 1.45
CA PRO A 414 -9.21 -4.42 1.41
C PRO A 414 -7.98 -3.70 0.85
N ALA A 415 -8.12 -2.83 -0.16
CA ALA A 415 -6.98 -2.09 -0.72
C ALA A 415 -6.43 -1.05 0.26
N CYS A 416 -7.29 -0.37 1.01
CA CYS A 416 -6.85 0.59 2.04
C CYS A 416 -5.97 -0.06 3.11
N LEU A 417 -6.21 -1.32 3.42
CA LEU A 417 -5.48 -2.05 4.47
C LEU A 417 -4.05 -2.41 4.10
N ARG A 418 -3.65 -2.31 2.82
CA ARG A 418 -2.35 -2.78 2.37
C ARG A 418 -1.47 -1.72 1.72
N LEU A 419 -0.16 -1.81 1.93
CA LEU A 419 0.89 -1.20 1.13
C LEU A 419 1.51 -2.26 0.23
N ARG A 420 1.53 -2.05 -1.09
CA ARG A 420 2.18 -2.94 -2.05
C ARG A 420 3.65 -2.61 -2.21
N VAL A 421 4.50 -3.63 -2.17
CA VAL A 421 5.92 -3.50 -2.43
C VAL A 421 6.34 -4.60 -3.40
N ALA A 422 6.66 -4.24 -4.64
CA ALA A 422 7.25 -5.18 -5.58
C ALA A 422 8.74 -5.34 -5.26
N MET A 423 9.21 -6.58 -5.15
CA MET A 423 10.56 -6.91 -4.70
C MET A 423 11.12 -8.13 -5.42
N THR A 424 12.42 -8.16 -5.61
CA THR A 424 13.18 -9.37 -5.94
C THR A 424 13.29 -10.28 -4.71
N GLU A 425 13.68 -11.54 -4.91
CA GLU A 425 13.93 -12.49 -3.83
C GLU A 425 15.00 -11.98 -2.85
N GLN A 426 16.07 -11.33 -3.35
CA GLN A 426 17.12 -10.75 -2.53
C GLN A 426 16.64 -9.59 -1.66
N GLU A 427 15.76 -8.77 -2.18
CA GLU A 427 15.15 -7.67 -1.43
C GLU A 427 14.18 -8.21 -0.37
N LEU A 428 13.39 -9.25 -0.71
CA LEU A 428 12.51 -9.91 0.25
C LEU A 428 13.30 -10.55 1.40
N ASP A 429 14.44 -11.20 1.11
CA ASP A 429 15.33 -11.76 2.12
C ASP A 429 15.96 -10.69 3.03
N ALA A 430 16.03 -9.44 2.55
CA ALA A 430 16.56 -8.30 3.29
C ALA A 430 15.50 -7.59 4.16
N VAL A 431 14.21 -7.93 4.02
CA VAL A 431 13.12 -7.45 4.88
C VAL A 431 13.28 -8.03 6.27
N ASN A 432 12.88 -7.30 7.30
CA ASN A 432 12.78 -7.83 8.65
C ASN A 432 11.85 -9.07 8.68
N PRO A 433 12.37 -10.29 8.90
CA PRO A 433 11.58 -11.52 8.77
C PRO A 433 10.44 -11.64 9.80
N TYR A 434 10.52 -10.89 10.90
CA TYR A 434 9.48 -10.86 11.94
C TYR A 434 8.28 -9.98 11.54
N THR A 435 8.34 -9.30 10.41
CA THR A 435 7.23 -8.55 9.82
C THR A 435 6.56 -9.31 8.67
N LEU A 436 6.99 -10.54 8.38
CA LEU A 436 6.39 -11.40 7.37
C LEU A 436 5.42 -12.41 8.00
N MET A 437 4.27 -12.63 7.35
CA MET A 437 3.23 -13.53 7.83
C MET A 437 3.60 -15.00 7.56
N ASN A 438 3.53 -15.81 8.60
CA ASN A 438 3.60 -17.25 8.58
C ASN A 438 2.77 -17.81 9.75
N ASP A 439 2.69 -19.13 9.89
CA ASP A 439 1.88 -19.77 10.96
C ASP A 439 2.32 -19.38 12.37
N GLU A 440 3.63 -19.27 12.59
CA GLU A 440 4.20 -18.88 13.88
C GLU A 440 3.83 -17.42 14.21
N GLN A 441 4.04 -16.50 13.24
CA GLN A 441 3.73 -15.09 13.43
C GLN A 441 2.23 -14.84 13.59
N PHE A 442 1.40 -15.56 12.83
CA PHE A 442 -0.06 -15.52 12.99
C PHE A 442 -0.48 -15.93 14.40
N SER A 443 0.07 -17.03 14.91
CA SER A 443 -0.23 -17.52 16.25
C SER A 443 0.21 -16.56 17.35
N LYS A 444 1.43 -15.99 17.23
CA LYS A 444 1.97 -15.01 18.17
C LYS A 444 1.13 -13.74 18.21
N LEU A 445 0.77 -13.20 17.05
CA LEU A 445 -0.02 -11.98 16.98
C LEU A 445 -1.45 -12.17 17.46
N ASN A 446 -2.09 -13.33 17.20
CA ASN A 446 -3.39 -13.63 17.79
C ASN A 446 -3.34 -13.72 19.32
N ALA A 447 -2.32 -14.38 19.88
CA ALA A 447 -2.13 -14.45 21.33
C ALA A 447 -1.87 -13.06 21.94
N TRP A 448 -1.10 -12.22 21.25
CA TRP A 448 -0.88 -10.83 21.64
C TRP A 448 -2.18 -10.01 21.61
N VAL A 449 -3.00 -10.14 20.57
CA VAL A 449 -4.33 -9.50 20.48
C VAL A 449 -5.23 -9.99 21.63
N ASP A 450 -5.28 -11.31 21.89
CA ASP A 450 -6.09 -11.86 22.97
C ASP A 450 -5.70 -11.34 24.36
N LYS A 451 -4.41 -11.11 24.57
CA LYS A 451 -3.85 -10.60 25.83
C LYS A 451 -4.14 -9.12 26.06
N HIS A 452 -4.07 -8.29 25.01
CA HIS A 452 -3.98 -6.82 25.17
C HIS A 452 -5.23 -6.07 24.73
N TYR A 453 -6.10 -6.67 23.89
CA TYR A 453 -7.18 -5.90 23.27
C TYR A 453 -8.48 -6.02 24.03
N ARG A 454 -9.17 -4.90 24.20
CA ARG A 454 -10.53 -4.86 24.73
C ARG A 454 -11.53 -5.36 23.66
N ASP A 455 -12.63 -5.99 24.12
CA ASP A 455 -13.73 -6.45 23.27
C ASP A 455 -14.72 -5.32 22.91
N ALA A 456 -14.70 -4.22 23.66
CA ALA A 456 -15.51 -3.04 23.40
C ALA A 456 -14.74 -1.79 23.79
N LEU A 457 -14.90 -0.72 22.98
CA LEU A 457 -14.29 0.57 23.22
C LEU A 457 -15.23 1.69 22.76
N THR A 458 -15.49 2.63 23.68
CA THR A 458 -16.32 3.80 23.46
C THR A 458 -15.49 5.08 23.47
N GLU A 459 -16.09 6.22 23.10
CA GLU A 459 -15.43 7.54 23.21
C GLU A 459 -14.99 7.84 24.67
N ASN A 460 -15.75 7.37 25.66
CA ASN A 460 -15.40 7.60 27.06
C ASN A 460 -14.14 6.84 27.49
N ASP A 461 -13.94 5.63 26.96
CA ASP A 461 -12.74 4.83 27.24
C ASP A 461 -11.47 5.48 26.70
N LEU A 462 -11.56 6.26 25.60
CA LEU A 462 -10.41 6.99 25.05
C LEU A 462 -9.83 8.05 26.02
N ARG A 463 -10.61 8.47 27.02
CA ARG A 463 -10.16 9.42 28.07
C ARG A 463 -9.56 8.72 29.27
N ASP A 464 -9.69 7.40 29.36
CA ASP A 464 -9.20 6.61 30.49
C ASP A 464 -7.66 6.55 30.44
N PRO A 465 -6.94 7.07 31.44
CA PRO A 465 -5.49 6.98 31.49
C PRO A 465 -4.97 5.54 31.48
N GLN A 466 -5.75 4.58 32.02
CA GLN A 466 -5.39 3.17 32.01
C GLN A 466 -5.32 2.63 30.58
N LEU A 467 -6.17 3.10 29.65
CA LEU A 467 -6.12 2.70 28.25
C LEU A 467 -4.77 3.07 27.59
N ILE A 468 -4.16 4.21 27.96
CA ILE A 468 -2.82 4.58 27.46
C ILE A 468 -1.78 3.60 27.95
N GLU A 469 -1.80 3.27 29.24
CA GLU A 469 -0.85 2.33 29.83
C GLU A 469 -0.99 0.94 29.18
N GLU A 470 -2.22 0.47 29.01
CA GLU A 470 -2.52 -0.78 28.29
C GLU A 470 -2.03 -0.74 26.83
N SER A 471 -2.30 0.37 26.12
CA SER A 471 -1.88 0.56 24.73
C SER A 471 -0.36 0.57 24.58
N ARG A 472 0.35 1.33 25.43
CA ARG A 472 1.82 1.38 25.43
C ARG A 472 2.44 0.04 25.75
N ALA A 473 1.93 -0.68 26.76
CA ALA A 473 2.38 -2.03 27.09
C ALA A 473 2.18 -3.00 25.91
N ALA A 474 1.04 -2.90 25.24
CA ALA A 474 0.77 -3.70 24.04
C ALA A 474 1.76 -3.37 22.90
N LEU A 475 1.97 -2.10 22.60
CA LEU A 475 2.85 -1.64 21.52
C LEU A 475 4.33 -1.93 21.83
N ASP A 476 4.76 -1.83 23.08
CA ASP A 476 6.13 -2.17 23.49
C ASP A 476 6.39 -3.68 23.32
N GLU A 477 5.47 -4.54 23.77
CA GLU A 477 5.58 -5.99 23.51
C GLU A 477 5.54 -6.30 22.01
N LEU A 478 4.73 -5.60 21.22
CA LEU A 478 4.67 -5.78 19.77
C LEU A 478 6.02 -5.46 19.10
N THR A 479 6.68 -4.36 19.50
CA THR A 479 8.00 -4.02 18.94
C THR A 479 9.07 -5.08 19.25
N GLN A 480 8.94 -5.78 20.39
CA GLN A 480 9.81 -6.91 20.73
C GLN A 480 9.48 -8.15 19.89
N LEU A 481 8.20 -8.47 19.70
CA LEU A 481 7.74 -9.59 18.86
C LEU A 481 8.16 -9.42 17.40
N MET A 482 8.03 -8.21 16.88
CA MET A 482 8.34 -7.89 15.48
C MET A 482 9.80 -7.40 15.28
N LYS A 483 10.62 -7.31 16.33
CA LYS A 483 12.00 -6.84 16.27
C LYS A 483 12.16 -5.45 15.60
N LEU A 484 11.27 -4.52 15.91
CA LEU A 484 11.24 -3.18 15.31
C LEU A 484 12.13 -2.15 16.04
N GLY A 485 12.61 -2.46 17.27
CA GLY A 485 13.27 -1.48 18.11
C GLY A 485 12.33 -0.37 18.58
N SER A 486 12.89 0.77 18.96
CA SER A 486 12.12 1.91 19.51
C SER A 486 11.56 2.78 18.38
N VAL A 487 10.41 2.40 17.82
CA VAL A 487 9.75 3.12 16.72
C VAL A 487 8.76 4.18 17.24
N TYR A 488 8.30 4.08 18.47
CA TYR A 488 7.32 5.00 19.06
C TYR A 488 7.98 6.09 19.90
N PRO A 489 7.39 7.32 19.93
CA PRO A 489 7.92 8.41 20.75
C PRO A 489 8.08 8.05 22.24
N PHE A 490 7.11 7.35 22.83
CA PHE A 490 7.16 6.97 24.26
C PHE A 490 8.27 5.97 24.63
N GLN A 491 8.91 5.35 23.64
CA GLN A 491 10.05 4.45 23.84
C GLN A 491 11.41 5.17 23.76
N GLN A 492 11.41 6.45 23.36
CA GLN A 492 12.59 7.26 23.12
C GLN A 492 12.83 8.30 24.22
N ASP A 493 11.89 8.45 25.19
CA ASP A 493 11.93 9.39 26.33
C ASP A 493 12.72 8.81 27.53
#